data_9ca586267501ac8ec4d39df673360043
#
_entry.id   9ca586267501ac8ec4d39df673360043
#
_cell.length_a   1.000
_cell.length_b   1.000
_cell.length_c   1.000
_cell.angle_alpha   90.00
_cell.angle_beta   90.00
_cell.angle_gamma   90.00
#
_symmetry.space_group_name_H-M   'P 1'
#
loop_
_entity.id
_entity.type
_entity.pdbx_description
1 polymer ?
#
loop_
_entity_poly.entity_id
_entity_poly.type
_entity_poly.pdbx_seq_one_letter_code
_entity_poly.pdbx_strand_id
1 'polypeptide(L)'
;MKKTLVIILILFCTSAFAQDSLKYYNNLRINTTSSGMKVLGAWGIVNLGTGAIWGWNSKSANTYLGLGGNQVTSSKWISPEGQYFFQMNTIWGAVDFGTALLGYASVQKYRKKTLTAAETLEQQKKLEKIFLINGAIDIGYIGVGSYLKLVGDSRKSPIMKGYGESILMQGGFLLIFDGLMYHAEKRNGTKLRNFLEKHPISFDGHRVGTIITI
;
A
#
# COMPACT_ATOMS: atom_id res chain seq x y z
N MET A 1 8.75 0.11 -54.67
CA MET A 1 7.48 0.43 -54.03
C MET A 1 6.84 -0.76 -53.25
N LYS A 2 6.60 -1.93 -53.83
CA LYS A 2 5.96 -3.07 -53.09
C LYS A 2 6.74 -3.54 -51.85
N LYS A 3 8.08 -3.63 -51.91
CA LYS A 3 8.93 -4.05 -50.77
C LYS A 3 8.92 -3.03 -49.63
N THR A 4 8.90 -1.72 -49.94
CA THR A 4 8.82 -0.63 -48.95
C THR A 4 7.46 -0.63 -48.22
N LEU A 5 6.37 -0.88 -48.97
CA LEU A 5 5.02 -0.97 -48.40
C LEU A 5 4.88 -2.16 -47.44
N VAL A 6 5.46 -3.31 -47.78
CA VAL A 6 5.48 -4.50 -46.91
C VAL A 6 6.26 -4.24 -45.65
N ILE A 7 7.42 -3.60 -45.69
CA ILE A 7 8.24 -3.26 -44.52
C ILE A 7 7.47 -2.27 -43.61
N ILE A 8 6.81 -1.27 -44.18
CA ILE A 8 5.97 -0.31 -43.44
C ILE A 8 4.81 -1.06 -42.77
N LEU A 9 4.14 -1.97 -43.46
CA LEU A 9 3.04 -2.77 -42.90
C LEU A 9 3.49 -3.68 -41.76
N ILE A 10 4.64 -4.32 -41.87
CA ILE A 10 5.24 -5.16 -40.80
C ILE A 10 5.58 -4.29 -39.58
N LEU A 11 6.16 -3.09 -39.77
CA LEU A 11 6.47 -2.17 -38.68
C LEU A 11 5.19 -1.67 -37.97
N PHE A 12 4.11 -1.43 -38.70
CA PHE A 12 2.82 -1.07 -38.11
C PHE A 12 2.19 -2.20 -37.31
N CYS A 13 2.24 -3.44 -37.81
CA CYS A 13 1.74 -4.60 -37.06
C CYS A 13 2.51 -4.85 -35.76
N THR A 14 3.85 -4.79 -35.79
CA THR A 14 4.67 -5.02 -34.59
C THR A 14 4.47 -3.94 -33.52
N SER A 15 4.22 -2.69 -33.92
CA SER A 15 3.96 -1.59 -32.99
C SER A 15 2.60 -1.71 -32.29
N ALA A 16 1.56 -2.16 -32.97
CA ALA A 16 0.25 -2.40 -32.38
C ALA A 16 0.30 -3.51 -31.31
N PHE A 17 0.99 -4.62 -31.57
CA PHE A 17 1.17 -5.69 -30.58
C PHE A 17 1.98 -5.27 -29.35
N ALA A 18 3.02 -4.43 -29.54
CA ALA A 18 3.81 -3.92 -28.43
C ALA A 18 2.99 -3.01 -27.50
N GLN A 19 2.12 -2.18 -28.05
CA GLN A 19 1.26 -1.26 -27.30
C GLN A 19 0.19 -1.98 -26.49
N ASP A 20 -0.44 -3.00 -27.07
CA ASP A 20 -1.42 -3.84 -26.35
C ASP A 20 -0.75 -4.60 -25.19
N SER A 21 0.46 -5.07 -25.40
CA SER A 21 1.24 -5.74 -24.34
C SER A 21 1.61 -4.78 -23.19
N LEU A 22 2.03 -3.55 -23.48
CA LEU A 22 2.31 -2.54 -22.46
C LEU A 22 1.05 -2.17 -21.68
N LYS A 23 -0.08 -2.04 -22.36
CA LYS A 23 -1.38 -1.82 -21.73
C LYS A 23 -1.77 -2.99 -20.81
N TYR A 24 -1.50 -4.22 -21.22
CA TYR A 24 -1.71 -5.39 -20.36
C TYR A 24 -0.89 -5.30 -19.07
N TYR A 25 0.43 -5.01 -19.14
CA TYR A 25 1.27 -4.89 -17.95
C TYR A 25 0.87 -3.72 -17.06
N ASN A 26 0.50 -2.58 -17.65
CA ASN A 26 -0.04 -1.45 -16.90
C ASN A 26 -1.34 -1.82 -16.15
N ASN A 27 -2.25 -2.53 -16.81
CA ASN A 27 -3.48 -2.99 -16.18
C ASN A 27 -3.22 -4.03 -15.09
N LEU A 28 -2.26 -4.93 -15.29
CA LEU A 28 -1.86 -5.91 -14.27
C LEU A 28 -1.38 -5.21 -13.00
N ARG A 29 -0.48 -4.24 -13.12
CA ARG A 29 0.00 -3.39 -12.03
C ARG A 29 -1.16 -2.67 -11.34
N ILE A 30 -2.01 -1.97 -12.10
CA ILE A 30 -3.17 -1.23 -11.56
C ILE A 30 -4.11 -2.17 -10.80
N ASN A 31 -4.40 -3.34 -11.35
CA ASN A 31 -5.31 -4.29 -10.72
C ASN A 31 -4.71 -4.87 -9.43
N THR A 32 -3.43 -5.23 -9.43
CA THR A 32 -2.71 -5.72 -8.25
C THR A 32 -2.74 -4.68 -7.14
N THR A 33 -2.28 -3.45 -7.42
CA THR A 33 -2.27 -2.37 -6.43
C THR A 33 -3.69 -2.02 -5.97
N SER A 34 -4.66 -1.93 -6.87
CA SER A 34 -6.05 -1.62 -6.51
C SER A 34 -6.66 -2.68 -5.59
N SER A 35 -6.36 -3.96 -5.83
CA SER A 35 -6.81 -5.06 -4.96
C SER A 35 -6.17 -4.96 -3.57
N GLY A 36 -4.87 -4.69 -3.50
CA GLY A 36 -4.20 -4.44 -2.23
C GLY A 36 -4.81 -3.24 -1.48
N MET A 37 -5.03 -2.12 -2.16
CA MET A 37 -5.65 -0.94 -1.53
C MET A 37 -7.06 -1.23 -1.00
N LYS A 38 -7.83 -2.10 -1.64
CA LYS A 38 -9.13 -2.53 -1.09
C LYS A 38 -8.97 -3.34 0.20
N VAL A 39 -7.96 -4.21 0.29
CA VAL A 39 -7.66 -4.96 1.51
C VAL A 39 -7.25 -4.01 2.64
N LEU A 40 -6.32 -3.08 2.36
CA LEU A 40 -5.90 -2.07 3.34
C LEU A 40 -7.07 -1.18 3.78
N GLY A 41 -7.94 -0.76 2.84
CA GLY A 41 -9.13 0.01 3.15
C GLY A 41 -10.15 -0.75 4.01
N ALA A 42 -10.36 -2.04 3.75
CA ALA A 42 -11.21 -2.89 4.59
C ALA A 42 -10.63 -3.03 6.02
N TRP A 43 -9.32 -3.21 6.14
CA TRP A 43 -8.63 -3.20 7.44
C TRP A 43 -8.82 -1.88 8.18
N GLY A 44 -8.65 -0.74 7.48
CA GLY A 44 -8.89 0.58 8.04
C GLY A 44 -10.33 0.75 8.54
N ILE A 45 -11.35 0.29 7.77
CA ILE A 45 -12.75 0.34 8.18
C ILE A 45 -13.00 -0.50 9.44
N VAL A 46 -12.43 -1.71 9.53
CA VAL A 46 -12.57 -2.55 10.73
C VAL A 46 -11.97 -1.88 11.95
N ASN A 47 -10.78 -1.28 11.83
CA ASN A 47 -10.15 -0.55 12.92
C ASN A 47 -10.94 0.70 13.33
N LEU A 48 -11.45 1.48 12.38
CA LEU A 48 -12.33 2.62 12.65
C LEU A 48 -13.61 2.19 13.38
N GLY A 49 -14.26 1.13 12.90
CA GLY A 49 -15.52 0.65 13.47
C GLY A 49 -15.35 0.11 14.89
N THR A 50 -14.39 -0.79 15.08
CA THR A 50 -14.08 -1.36 16.41
C THR A 50 -13.57 -0.31 17.38
N GLY A 51 -12.72 0.60 16.88
CA GLY A 51 -12.20 1.72 17.65
C GLY A 51 -13.29 2.68 18.10
N ALA A 52 -14.23 3.04 17.22
CA ALA A 52 -15.36 3.89 17.55
C ALA A 52 -16.29 3.26 18.59
N ILE A 53 -16.57 1.96 18.46
CA ILE A 53 -17.46 1.25 19.37
C ILE A 53 -16.84 1.09 20.76
N TRP A 54 -15.59 0.63 20.85
CA TRP A 54 -14.97 0.26 22.12
C TRP A 54 -13.96 1.26 22.66
N GLY A 55 -13.38 2.10 21.82
CA GLY A 55 -12.43 3.12 22.26
C GLY A 55 -13.10 4.39 22.78
N TRP A 56 -14.23 4.78 22.20
CA TRP A 56 -14.87 6.08 22.44
C TRP A 56 -16.25 6.02 23.11
N ASN A 57 -16.89 4.86 23.16
CA ASN A 57 -18.25 4.70 23.68
C ASN A 57 -18.32 4.50 25.23
N SER A 58 -17.22 4.71 25.93
CA SER A 58 -17.25 4.74 27.40
C SER A 58 -17.56 6.15 27.88
N LYS A 59 -18.23 6.26 29.09
CA LYS A 59 -18.57 7.54 29.71
C LYS A 59 -17.37 8.47 29.96
N SER A 60 -16.16 8.03 29.69
CA SER A 60 -14.90 8.78 29.81
C SER A 60 -14.44 9.40 28.48
N ALA A 61 -15.34 9.72 27.56
CA ALA A 61 -15.03 10.34 26.26
C ALA A 61 -14.27 11.69 26.35
N ASN A 62 -14.01 12.22 27.53
CA ASN A 62 -13.27 13.46 27.73
C ASN A 62 -11.74 13.29 27.75
N THR A 63 -11.23 12.07 27.61
CA THR A 63 -9.78 11.84 27.59
C THR A 63 -9.28 11.73 26.15
N TYR A 64 -9.27 12.84 25.45
CA TYR A 64 -8.65 12.94 24.13
C TYR A 64 -7.16 12.59 24.25
N LEU A 65 -6.74 11.55 23.56
CA LEU A 65 -5.34 11.16 23.35
C LEU A 65 -4.50 10.91 24.62
N GLY A 66 -5.09 10.76 25.78
CA GLY A 66 -4.36 10.50 27.04
C GLY A 66 -3.47 11.66 27.50
N LEU A 67 -3.59 12.84 26.88
CA LEU A 67 -2.81 14.03 27.23
C LEU A 67 -3.41 14.83 28.37
N GLY A 68 -4.58 14.49 28.85
CA GLY A 68 -5.37 15.24 29.84
C GLY A 68 -5.53 14.54 31.17
N GLY A 69 -4.57 13.89 31.75
CA GLY A 69 -4.50 13.47 33.16
C GLY A 69 -5.70 12.74 33.79
N ASN A 70 -6.82 12.56 33.11
CA ASN A 70 -8.00 11.87 33.62
C ASN A 70 -7.88 10.36 33.37
N GLN A 71 -7.96 9.60 34.43
CA GLN A 71 -7.92 8.14 34.34
C GLN A 71 -9.16 7.62 33.61
N VAL A 72 -8.92 6.78 32.60
CA VAL A 72 -9.99 6.01 31.96
C VAL A 72 -10.56 5.04 32.97
N THR A 73 -11.83 5.21 33.32
CA THR A 73 -12.52 4.24 34.18
C THR A 73 -12.82 3.00 33.33
N SER A 74 -12.46 1.82 33.85
CA SER A 74 -12.79 0.55 33.18
C SER A 74 -14.30 0.44 32.94
N SER A 75 -14.67 0.12 31.69
CA SER A 75 -16.02 -0.31 31.42
C SER A 75 -16.23 -1.72 31.97
N LYS A 76 -17.48 -2.13 32.21
CA LYS A 76 -17.80 -3.50 32.66
C LYS A 76 -17.24 -4.59 31.73
N TRP A 77 -16.91 -4.26 30.48
CA TRP A 77 -16.58 -5.19 29.41
C TRP A 77 -15.17 -5.05 28.85
N ILE A 78 -14.49 -3.94 29.08
CA ILE A 78 -13.17 -3.66 28.50
C ILE A 78 -12.27 -3.06 29.57
N SER A 79 -11.07 -3.58 29.71
CA SER A 79 -10.04 -3.04 30.60
C SER A 79 -9.57 -1.64 30.14
N PRO A 80 -8.96 -0.84 31.02
CA PRO A 80 -8.39 0.44 30.62
C PRO A 80 -7.38 0.33 29.47
N GLU A 81 -6.53 -0.69 29.45
CA GLU A 81 -5.59 -0.96 28.37
C GLU A 81 -6.31 -1.24 27.06
N GLY A 82 -7.36 -2.08 27.11
CA GLY A 82 -8.18 -2.40 25.93
C GLY A 82 -8.86 -1.16 25.35
N GLN A 83 -9.29 -0.22 26.19
CA GLN A 83 -9.86 1.02 25.73
C GLN A 83 -8.83 1.89 24.96
N TYR A 84 -7.62 2.03 25.49
CA TYR A 84 -6.53 2.75 24.80
C TYR A 84 -6.09 2.03 23.52
N PHE A 85 -6.06 0.67 23.53
CA PHE A 85 -5.84 -0.12 22.33
C PHE A 85 -6.84 0.24 21.20
N PHE A 86 -8.13 0.28 21.51
CA PHE A 86 -9.15 0.60 20.53
C PHE A 86 -9.15 2.08 20.10
N GLN A 87 -8.78 3.01 20.99
CA GLN A 87 -8.60 4.41 20.63
C GLN A 87 -7.46 4.56 19.60
N MET A 88 -6.34 3.92 19.81
CA MET A 88 -5.21 3.94 18.88
C MET A 88 -5.59 3.26 17.55
N ASN A 89 -6.38 2.18 17.59
CA ASN A 89 -6.89 1.55 16.36
C ASN A 89 -7.79 2.49 15.55
N THR A 90 -8.54 3.39 16.18
CA THR A 90 -9.31 4.42 15.45
C THR A 90 -8.38 5.32 14.64
N ILE A 91 -7.27 5.74 15.24
CA ILE A 91 -6.28 6.60 14.57
C ILE A 91 -5.66 5.85 13.39
N TRP A 92 -5.18 4.64 13.61
CA TRP A 92 -4.62 3.79 12.56
C TRP A 92 -5.63 3.49 11.47
N GLY A 93 -6.87 3.18 11.83
CA GLY A 93 -7.94 2.95 10.86
C GLY A 93 -8.17 4.14 9.93
N ALA A 94 -8.09 5.36 10.44
CA ALA A 94 -8.17 6.57 9.62
C ALA A 94 -6.97 6.72 8.68
N VAL A 95 -5.75 6.44 9.17
CA VAL A 95 -4.52 6.48 8.37
C VAL A 95 -4.56 5.42 7.27
N ASP A 96 -4.88 4.18 7.60
CA ASP A 96 -4.93 3.06 6.65
C ASP A 96 -5.99 3.28 5.58
N PHE A 97 -7.19 3.70 5.98
CA PHE A 97 -8.28 3.99 5.05
C PHE A 97 -7.93 5.16 4.13
N GLY A 98 -7.38 6.25 4.67
CA GLY A 98 -6.90 7.39 3.88
C GLY A 98 -5.81 7.00 2.89
N THR A 99 -4.81 6.23 3.34
CA THR A 99 -3.74 5.69 2.49
C THR A 99 -4.30 4.79 1.38
N ALA A 100 -5.27 3.93 1.71
CA ALA A 100 -5.93 3.07 0.74
C ALA A 100 -6.68 3.87 -0.33
N LEU A 101 -7.42 4.90 0.04
CA LEU A 101 -8.11 5.79 -0.91
C LEU A 101 -7.13 6.50 -1.85
N LEU A 102 -6.09 7.11 -1.28
CA LEU A 102 -5.07 7.82 -2.06
C LEU A 102 -4.30 6.87 -2.97
N GLY A 103 -3.90 5.71 -2.46
CA GLY A 103 -3.22 4.67 -3.22
C GLY A 103 -4.08 4.15 -4.38
N TYR A 104 -5.35 3.85 -4.12
CA TYR A 104 -6.30 3.44 -5.14
C TYR A 104 -6.46 4.51 -6.23
N ALA A 105 -6.75 5.75 -5.84
CA ALA A 105 -6.93 6.87 -6.77
C ALA A 105 -5.66 7.12 -7.60
N SER A 106 -4.48 7.01 -6.97
CA SER A 106 -3.19 7.26 -7.62
C SER A 106 -2.91 6.30 -8.77
N VAL A 107 -3.31 5.04 -8.67
CA VAL A 107 -3.09 4.06 -9.75
C VAL A 107 -4.22 4.08 -10.78
N GLN A 108 -5.45 4.35 -10.38
CA GLN A 108 -6.58 4.42 -11.31
C GLN A 108 -6.45 5.52 -12.37
N LYS A 109 -5.79 6.63 -12.05
CA LYS A 109 -5.51 7.70 -13.02
C LYS A 109 -4.72 7.23 -14.25
N TYR A 110 -3.97 6.10 -14.12
CA TYR A 110 -3.20 5.53 -15.23
C TYR A 110 -4.00 4.54 -16.09
N ARG A 111 -5.21 4.16 -15.69
CA ARG A 111 -6.02 3.15 -16.41
C ARG A 111 -6.37 3.57 -17.84
N LYS A 112 -6.61 4.86 -18.05
CA LYS A 112 -6.97 5.42 -19.35
C LYS A 112 -5.76 6.02 -20.10
N LYS A 113 -4.57 5.98 -19.49
CA LYS A 113 -3.37 6.54 -20.11
C LYS A 113 -2.66 5.48 -20.94
N THR A 114 -2.22 5.91 -22.14
CA THR A 114 -1.24 5.15 -22.91
C THR A 114 0.14 5.53 -22.40
N LEU A 115 0.84 4.58 -21.82
CA LEU A 115 2.19 4.76 -21.30
C LEU A 115 3.21 4.18 -22.27
N THR A 116 4.34 4.87 -22.41
CA THR A 116 5.52 4.33 -23.07
C THR A 116 6.12 3.17 -22.27
N ALA A 117 7.02 2.39 -22.87
CA ALA A 117 7.71 1.32 -22.18
C ALA A 117 8.53 1.83 -20.97
N ALA A 118 9.21 2.97 -21.13
CA ALA A 118 9.98 3.61 -20.06
C ALA A 118 9.08 4.05 -18.90
N GLU A 119 7.97 4.72 -19.18
CA GLU A 119 7.00 5.14 -18.16
C GLU A 119 6.34 3.95 -17.46
N THR A 120 6.00 2.89 -18.20
CA THR A 120 5.44 1.67 -17.62
C THR A 120 6.41 1.03 -16.64
N LEU A 121 7.70 0.92 -17.02
CA LEU A 121 8.75 0.39 -16.18
C LEU A 121 9.03 1.27 -14.95
N GLU A 122 9.06 2.60 -15.14
CA GLU A 122 9.25 3.56 -14.05
C GLU A 122 8.13 3.45 -13.00
N GLN A 123 6.87 3.43 -13.44
CA GLN A 123 5.73 3.28 -12.55
C GLN A 123 5.75 1.92 -11.81
N GLN A 124 6.20 0.85 -12.48
CA GLN A 124 6.36 -0.44 -11.85
C GLN A 124 7.45 -0.44 -10.77
N LYS A 125 8.65 0.08 -11.09
CA LYS A 125 9.77 0.22 -10.12
C LYS A 125 9.38 1.11 -8.93
N LYS A 126 8.59 2.16 -9.17
CA LYS A 126 8.11 3.05 -8.11
C LYS A 126 7.27 2.29 -7.08
N LEU A 127 6.33 1.45 -7.51
CA LEU A 127 5.50 0.66 -6.58
C LEU A 127 6.33 -0.39 -5.84
N GLU A 128 7.22 -1.11 -6.53
CA GLU A 128 8.14 -2.05 -5.89
C GLU A 128 8.93 -1.36 -4.76
N LYS A 129 9.45 -0.15 -5.03
CA LYS A 129 10.19 0.64 -4.05
C LYS A 129 9.32 1.12 -2.87
N ILE A 130 8.09 1.58 -3.15
CA ILE A 130 7.16 2.06 -2.11
C ILE A 130 6.86 0.93 -1.11
N PHE A 131 6.43 -0.24 -1.58
CA PHE A 131 6.12 -1.35 -0.69
C PHE A 131 7.34 -1.89 0.06
N LEU A 132 8.52 -1.88 -0.55
CA LEU A 132 9.76 -2.26 0.14
C LEU A 132 10.11 -1.28 1.28
N ILE A 133 9.98 0.03 1.04
CA ILE A 133 10.25 1.06 2.04
C ILE A 133 9.22 0.98 3.16
N ASN A 134 7.94 0.83 2.83
CA ASN A 134 6.89 0.70 3.83
C ASN A 134 7.15 -0.51 4.73
N GLY A 135 7.46 -1.69 4.18
CA GLY A 135 7.80 -2.85 4.98
C GLY A 135 8.99 -2.63 5.93
N ALA A 136 9.98 -1.82 5.53
CA ALA A 136 11.05 -1.42 6.44
C ALA A 136 10.57 -0.50 7.58
N ILE A 137 9.64 0.42 7.30
CA ILE A 137 9.00 1.29 8.30
C ILE A 137 8.16 0.47 9.27
N ASP A 138 7.46 -0.57 8.79
CA ASP A 138 6.61 -1.44 9.61
C ASP A 138 7.40 -2.20 10.68
N ILE A 139 8.64 -2.61 10.35
CA ILE A 139 9.58 -3.16 11.35
C ILE A 139 9.83 -2.13 12.46
N GLY A 140 9.95 -0.85 12.11
CA GLY A 140 10.07 0.25 13.06
C GLY A 140 8.83 0.37 13.96
N TYR A 141 7.62 0.25 13.41
CA TYR A 141 6.38 0.23 14.20
C TYR A 141 6.34 -0.96 15.18
N ILE A 142 6.75 -2.15 14.76
CA ILE A 142 6.86 -3.31 15.66
C ILE A 142 7.82 -3.02 16.80
N GLY A 143 8.98 -2.41 16.52
CA GLY A 143 9.95 -2.01 17.54
C GLY A 143 9.38 -1.00 18.54
N VAL A 144 8.72 0.05 18.05
CA VAL A 144 8.08 1.07 18.90
C VAL A 144 6.94 0.48 19.72
N GLY A 145 6.08 -0.33 19.11
CA GLY A 145 4.97 -0.99 19.80
C GLY A 145 5.46 -1.92 20.91
N SER A 146 6.51 -2.72 20.64
CA SER A 146 7.15 -3.58 21.62
C SER A 146 7.71 -2.77 22.80
N TYR A 147 8.43 -1.69 22.52
CA TYR A 147 8.98 -0.81 23.55
C TYR A 147 7.88 -0.20 24.42
N LEU A 148 6.84 0.37 23.83
CA LEU A 148 5.74 0.98 24.56
C LEU A 148 5.01 -0.06 25.44
N LYS A 149 4.78 -1.27 24.93
CA LYS A 149 4.16 -2.35 25.69
C LYS A 149 5.02 -2.74 26.90
N LEU A 150 6.32 -2.97 26.72
CA LEU A 150 7.23 -3.34 27.80
C LEU A 150 7.33 -2.24 28.88
N VAL A 151 7.44 -0.97 28.49
CA VAL A 151 7.45 0.15 29.43
C VAL A 151 6.10 0.32 30.10
N GLY A 152 5.00 0.08 29.38
CA GLY A 152 3.64 0.10 29.92
C GLY A 152 3.43 -0.96 31.00
N ASP A 153 3.89 -2.18 30.76
CA ASP A 153 3.84 -3.27 31.72
C ASP A 153 4.70 -2.93 32.97
N SER A 154 5.95 -2.46 32.79
CA SER A 154 6.85 -2.10 33.86
C SER A 154 6.32 -0.97 34.75
N ARG A 155 5.78 0.08 34.12
CA ARG A 155 5.25 1.26 34.81
C ARG A 155 3.79 1.14 35.22
N LYS A 156 3.14 0.01 34.97
CA LYS A 156 1.71 -0.22 35.18
C LYS A 156 0.85 0.88 34.52
N SER A 157 1.25 1.30 33.31
CA SER A 157 0.58 2.36 32.55
C SER A 157 -0.37 1.76 31.51
N PRO A 158 -1.69 1.79 31.72
CA PRO A 158 -2.67 1.24 30.77
C PRO A 158 -2.59 1.90 29.39
N ILE A 159 -2.29 3.22 29.33
CA ILE A 159 -2.17 3.96 28.09
C ILE A 159 -0.97 3.47 27.25
N MET A 160 0.21 3.36 27.85
CA MET A 160 1.40 2.92 27.12
C MET A 160 1.26 1.47 26.67
N LYS A 161 0.66 0.63 27.52
CA LYS A 161 0.40 -0.76 27.18
C LYS A 161 -0.60 -0.89 26.04
N GLY A 162 -1.77 -0.26 26.14
CA GLY A 162 -2.81 -0.32 25.10
C GLY A 162 -2.34 0.26 23.75
N TYR A 163 -1.64 1.39 23.77
CA TYR A 163 -1.08 1.96 22.54
C TYR A 163 0.02 1.08 21.96
N GLY A 164 0.90 0.53 22.81
CA GLY A 164 1.95 -0.40 22.38
C GLY A 164 1.39 -1.66 21.71
N GLU A 165 0.36 -2.26 22.29
CA GLU A 165 -0.30 -3.44 21.72
C GLU A 165 -1.01 -3.14 20.39
N SER A 166 -1.64 -1.97 20.26
CA SER A 166 -2.24 -1.54 19.00
C SER A 166 -1.19 -1.33 17.92
N ILE A 167 -0.10 -0.60 18.22
CA ILE A 167 0.98 -0.35 17.26
C ILE A 167 1.65 -1.66 16.83
N LEU A 168 1.83 -2.62 17.75
CA LEU A 168 2.33 -3.96 17.43
C LEU A 168 1.42 -4.69 16.45
N MET A 169 0.12 -4.67 16.70
CA MET A 169 -0.86 -5.31 15.81
C MET A 169 -0.85 -4.66 14.42
N GLN A 170 -0.83 -3.32 14.37
CA GLN A 170 -0.80 -2.58 13.10
C GLN A 170 0.50 -2.83 12.34
N GLY A 171 1.65 -2.71 13.00
CA GLY A 171 2.96 -2.98 12.37
C GLY A 171 3.07 -4.42 11.85
N GLY A 172 2.54 -5.40 12.60
CA GLY A 172 2.50 -6.79 12.16
C GLY A 172 1.61 -7.00 10.92
N PHE A 173 0.41 -6.42 10.90
CA PHE A 173 -0.48 -6.47 9.74
C PHE A 173 0.16 -5.79 8.53
N LEU A 174 0.65 -4.56 8.70
CA LEU A 174 1.25 -3.77 7.62
C LEU A 174 2.49 -4.45 7.04
N LEU A 175 3.36 -5.01 7.87
CA LEU A 175 4.55 -5.74 7.40
C LEU A 175 4.17 -6.94 6.51
N ILE A 176 3.15 -7.70 6.89
CA ILE A 176 2.64 -8.81 6.07
C ILE A 176 2.03 -8.26 4.78
N PHE A 177 1.22 -7.22 4.87
CA PHE A 177 0.56 -6.59 3.73
C PHE A 177 1.58 -6.03 2.73
N ASP A 178 2.53 -5.21 3.19
CA ASP A 178 3.54 -4.59 2.33
C ASP A 178 4.51 -5.63 1.76
N GLY A 179 4.83 -6.68 2.51
CA GLY A 179 5.61 -7.82 2.03
C GLY A 179 4.92 -8.58 0.90
N LEU A 180 3.63 -8.87 1.04
CA LEU A 180 2.83 -9.53 0.00
C LEU A 180 2.68 -8.63 -1.24
N MET A 181 2.42 -7.34 -1.04
CA MET A 181 2.31 -6.37 -2.12
C MET A 181 3.64 -6.18 -2.87
N TYR A 182 4.75 -6.07 -2.14
CA TYR A 182 6.09 -6.04 -2.73
C TYR A 182 6.36 -7.28 -3.59
N HIS A 183 6.06 -8.47 -3.07
CA HIS A 183 6.25 -9.72 -3.81
C HIS A 183 5.41 -9.76 -5.09
N ALA A 184 4.13 -9.38 -4.99
CA ALA A 184 3.22 -9.36 -6.13
C ALA A 184 3.67 -8.35 -7.21
N GLU A 185 4.04 -7.12 -6.80
CA GLU A 185 4.51 -6.11 -7.73
C GLU A 185 5.88 -6.45 -8.33
N LYS A 186 6.80 -7.02 -7.55
CA LYS A 186 8.08 -7.50 -8.08
C LYS A 186 7.91 -8.61 -9.11
N ARG A 187 6.97 -9.52 -8.88
CA ARG A 187 6.62 -10.58 -9.87
C ARG A 187 6.06 -9.96 -11.16
N ASN A 188 5.21 -8.95 -11.07
CA ASN A 188 4.69 -8.20 -12.21
C ASN A 188 5.83 -7.48 -12.94
N GLY A 189 6.71 -6.82 -12.20
CA GLY A 189 7.87 -6.12 -12.74
C GLY A 189 8.87 -7.04 -13.43
N THR A 190 9.09 -8.25 -12.91
CA THR A 190 9.94 -9.25 -13.58
C THR A 190 9.35 -9.66 -14.93
N LYS A 191 8.03 -9.90 -15.00
CA LYS A 191 7.36 -10.22 -16.27
C LYS A 191 7.50 -9.08 -17.28
N LEU A 192 7.32 -7.83 -16.83
CA LEU A 192 7.47 -6.65 -17.68
C LEU A 192 8.91 -6.52 -18.18
N ARG A 193 9.93 -6.65 -17.32
CA ARG A 193 11.34 -6.58 -17.70
C ARG A 193 11.70 -7.65 -18.74
N ASN A 194 11.30 -8.90 -18.51
CA ASN A 194 11.55 -9.99 -19.46
C ASN A 194 10.86 -9.77 -20.82
N PHE A 195 9.69 -9.14 -20.81
CA PHE A 195 9.01 -8.74 -22.05
C PHE A 195 9.79 -7.66 -22.78
N LEU A 196 10.25 -6.63 -22.07
CA LEU A 196 11.00 -5.51 -22.65
C LEU A 196 12.38 -5.94 -23.21
N GLU A 197 13.06 -6.87 -22.54
CA GLU A 197 14.32 -7.46 -23.01
C GLU A 197 14.17 -8.22 -24.34
N LYS A 198 13.03 -8.90 -24.51
CA LYS A 198 12.72 -9.61 -25.76
C LYS A 198 12.24 -8.67 -26.88
N HIS A 199 11.80 -7.46 -26.54
CA HIS A 199 11.24 -6.48 -27.47
C HIS A 199 11.91 -5.10 -27.25
N PRO A 200 13.22 -4.96 -27.60
CA PRO A 200 14.00 -3.78 -27.26
C PRO A 200 13.57 -2.52 -28.00
N ILE A 201 12.75 -2.62 -29.05
CA ILE A 201 12.25 -1.48 -29.82
C ILE A 201 10.81 -1.22 -29.42
N SER A 202 10.51 0.00 -28.94
CA SER A 202 9.17 0.44 -28.63
C SER A 202 8.78 1.64 -29.50
N PHE A 203 7.52 1.67 -29.91
CA PHE A 203 6.90 2.76 -30.64
C PHE A 203 5.63 3.20 -29.88
N ASP A 204 5.54 4.48 -29.56
CA ASP A 204 4.41 5.04 -28.80
C ASP A 204 3.36 5.76 -29.68
N GLY A 205 3.45 5.60 -31.00
CA GLY A 205 2.62 6.31 -31.99
C GLY A 205 3.24 7.58 -32.52
N HIS A 206 4.24 8.15 -31.85
CA HIS A 206 4.94 9.37 -32.23
C HIS A 206 6.48 9.25 -32.17
N ARG A 207 7.00 8.31 -31.39
CA ARG A 207 8.46 8.14 -31.18
C ARG A 207 8.84 6.67 -31.26
N VAL A 208 9.96 6.39 -31.91
CA VAL A 208 10.64 5.10 -31.88
C VAL A 208 11.71 5.18 -30.81
N GLY A 209 11.69 4.28 -29.85
CA GLY A 209 12.67 4.22 -28.76
C GLY A 209 13.29 2.83 -28.66
N THR A 210 14.56 2.77 -28.26
CA THR A 210 15.21 1.52 -27.87
C THR A 210 15.31 1.47 -26.36
N ILE A 211 14.94 0.31 -25.76
CA ILE A 211 15.06 0.09 -24.32
C ILE A 211 16.40 -0.59 -24.10
N ILE A 212 17.29 0.11 -23.41
CA ILE A 212 18.53 -0.48 -22.90
C ILE A 212 18.30 -0.76 -21.41
N THR A 213 18.24 -2.04 -21.05
CA THR A 213 18.22 -2.47 -19.65
C THR A 213 19.65 -2.47 -19.13
N ILE A 214 19.97 -1.58 -18.19
CA ILE A 214 21.22 -1.55 -17.44
C ILE A 214 21.04 -2.30 -16.15
#